data_4dfe35483e5e26e82f9cae96fe0d8189
#
_entry.id   4dfe35483e5e26e82f9cae96fe0d8189
#
_cell.length_a   1.000
_cell.length_b   1.000
_cell.length_c   1.000
_cell.angle_alpha   90.00
_cell.angle_beta   90.00
_cell.angle_gamma   90.00
#
_symmetry.space_group_name_H-M   'P 1'
#
loop_
_entity.id
_entity.type
_entity.pdbx_description
1 polymer ?
#
loop_
_entity_poly.entity_id
_entity_poly.type
_entity_poly.pdbx_seq_one_letter_code
_entity_poly.pdbx_strand_id
1 'polypeptide(L)'
;MFNDYHFITHWRVRGTVSEIIDILSDAEDLPRWWPSVYIEVKKRGDIVELYTKGWLPYTLRWSFRVAETKPDGFIIEAFGDFVGRGEWTLTQSGDDVDITYDWHIRAEKRLLKLLSPILKPIFAANHRWAMARGEESLKIELARRHGEEHSEPPKATFR
;
A
#
# COMPACT_ATOMS: atom_id res chain seq x y z
N MET A 1 -17.02 -6.22 14.19
CA MET A 1 -17.92 -6.20 13.03
C MET A 1 -17.32 -7.04 11.92
N PHE A 2 -18.16 -7.63 11.06
CA PHE A 2 -17.70 -8.53 10.01
C PHE A 2 -16.87 -7.86 8.92
N ASN A 3 -16.93 -6.55 8.79
CA ASN A 3 -16.18 -5.77 7.81
C ASN A 3 -14.88 -5.16 8.36
N ASP A 4 -14.47 -5.55 9.55
CA ASP A 4 -13.18 -5.13 10.12
C ASP A 4 -12.07 -6.04 9.62
N TYR A 5 -10.93 -5.44 9.29
CA TYR A 5 -9.74 -6.14 8.81
C TYR A 5 -8.50 -5.65 9.53
N HIS A 6 -7.64 -6.57 9.89
CA HIS A 6 -6.34 -6.24 10.45
C HIS A 6 -5.28 -7.09 9.76
N PHE A 7 -4.40 -6.42 9.01
CA PHE A 7 -3.34 -7.08 8.26
C PHE A 7 -1.99 -6.56 8.72
N ILE A 8 -1.06 -7.47 8.94
CA ILE A 8 0.33 -7.12 9.21
C ILE A 8 1.15 -7.71 8.06
N THR A 9 1.81 -6.85 7.31
CA THR A 9 2.61 -7.22 6.15
C THR A 9 4.08 -6.95 6.44
N HIS A 10 4.94 -7.89 6.08
CA HIS A 10 6.38 -7.76 6.22
C HIS A 10 7.03 -7.81 4.84
N TRP A 11 7.85 -6.81 4.56
CA TRP A 11 8.69 -6.77 3.37
C TRP A 11 10.14 -6.71 3.79
N ARG A 12 11.02 -7.26 2.95
CA ARG A 12 12.46 -7.10 3.11
C ARG A 12 13.03 -6.73 1.76
N VAL A 13 13.69 -5.58 1.71
CA VAL A 13 14.24 -5.03 0.46
C VAL A 13 15.65 -4.52 0.70
N ARG A 14 16.46 -4.52 -0.35
CA ARG A 14 17.81 -3.98 -0.30
C ARG A 14 17.76 -2.48 -0.50
N GLY A 15 18.32 -1.72 0.44
CA GLY A 15 18.34 -0.28 0.37
C GLY A 15 18.55 0.36 1.72
N THR A 16 18.18 1.62 1.84
CA THR A 16 18.25 2.39 3.09
C THR A 16 16.87 2.85 3.52
N VAL A 17 16.68 3.02 4.82
CA VAL A 17 15.43 3.54 5.38
C VAL A 17 15.08 4.88 4.75
N SER A 18 16.06 5.78 4.63
CA SER A 18 15.84 7.13 4.08
C SER A 18 15.30 7.10 2.64
N GLU A 19 15.91 6.33 1.75
CA GLU A 19 15.45 6.27 0.35
C GLU A 19 14.07 5.64 0.22
N ILE A 20 13.75 4.66 1.06
CA ILE A 20 12.45 4.00 1.03
C ILE A 20 11.36 4.93 1.56
N ILE A 21 11.65 5.68 2.63
CA ILE A 21 10.71 6.69 3.12
C ILE A 21 10.43 7.74 2.04
N ASP A 22 11.45 8.17 1.30
CA ASP A 22 11.28 9.12 0.19
C ASP A 22 10.35 8.54 -0.88
N ILE A 23 10.52 7.26 -1.22
CA ILE A 23 9.66 6.59 -2.21
C ILE A 23 8.21 6.49 -1.71
N LEU A 24 8.00 6.02 -0.48
CA LEU A 24 6.67 5.84 0.09
C LEU A 24 5.96 7.16 0.36
N SER A 25 6.71 8.22 0.67
CA SER A 25 6.16 9.54 0.96
C SER A 25 5.72 10.31 -0.28
N ASP A 26 6.24 9.95 -1.44
CA ASP A 26 5.84 10.54 -2.72
C ASP A 26 4.61 9.79 -3.25
N ALA A 27 3.46 10.09 -2.65
CA ALA A 27 2.22 9.37 -2.92
C ALA A 27 1.77 9.49 -4.38
N GLU A 28 1.96 10.65 -5.01
CA GLU A 28 1.54 10.85 -6.40
C GLU A 28 2.34 10.02 -7.40
N ASP A 29 3.49 9.49 -6.99
CA ASP A 29 4.31 8.61 -7.81
C ASP A 29 3.90 7.12 -7.70
N LEU A 30 3.02 6.77 -6.77
CA LEU A 30 2.57 5.39 -6.56
C LEU A 30 2.09 4.69 -7.84
N PRO A 31 1.28 5.33 -8.70
CA PRO A 31 0.83 4.66 -9.93
C PRO A 31 1.97 4.31 -10.89
N ARG A 32 3.09 5.00 -10.83
CA ARG A 32 4.24 4.73 -11.69
C ARG A 32 5.01 3.48 -11.24
N TRP A 33 5.29 3.37 -9.94
CA TRP A 33 6.12 2.25 -9.47
C TRP A 33 5.32 1.09 -8.88
N TRP A 34 4.06 1.32 -8.48
CA TRP A 34 3.18 0.27 -7.97
C TRP A 34 1.84 0.27 -8.74
N PRO A 35 1.87 0.11 -10.08
CA PRO A 35 0.67 0.23 -10.90
C PRO A 35 -0.30 -0.95 -10.79
N SER A 36 0.12 -2.06 -10.18
CA SER A 36 -0.76 -3.21 -9.97
C SER A 36 -1.91 -2.89 -9.02
N VAL A 37 -1.77 -1.88 -8.18
CA VAL A 37 -2.75 -1.49 -7.17
C VAL A 37 -3.22 -0.04 -7.36
N TYR A 38 -2.29 0.89 -7.55
CA TYR A 38 -2.61 2.32 -7.62
C TYR A 38 -2.85 2.74 -9.06
N ILE A 39 -4.10 3.12 -9.35
CA ILE A 39 -4.52 3.55 -10.69
C ILE A 39 -4.32 5.06 -10.82
N GLU A 40 -4.78 5.82 -9.83
CA GLU A 40 -4.68 7.27 -9.81
C GLU A 40 -4.51 7.76 -8.38
N VAL A 41 -3.63 8.73 -8.19
CA VAL A 41 -3.38 9.35 -6.89
C VAL A 41 -3.28 10.85 -7.09
N LYS A 42 -4.04 11.61 -6.30
CA LYS A 42 -4.04 13.08 -6.32
C LYS A 42 -3.86 13.60 -4.91
N LYS A 43 -2.94 14.53 -4.75
CA LYS A 43 -2.71 15.19 -3.47
C LYS A 43 -3.43 16.55 -3.46
N ARG A 44 -4.24 16.78 -2.43
CA ARG A 44 -4.96 18.04 -2.22
C ARG A 44 -4.66 18.54 -0.81
N GLY A 45 -3.70 19.46 -0.67
CA GLY A 45 -3.23 19.89 0.63
C GLY A 45 -2.57 18.73 1.37
N ASP A 46 -3.06 18.39 2.55
CA ASP A 46 -2.58 17.26 3.36
C ASP A 46 -3.38 15.97 3.12
N ILE A 47 -4.37 16.00 2.23
CA ILE A 47 -5.19 14.85 1.89
C ILE A 47 -4.70 14.23 0.59
N VAL A 48 -4.52 12.91 0.59
CA VAL A 48 -4.17 12.14 -0.62
C VAL A 48 -5.39 11.33 -1.03
N GLU A 49 -5.89 11.60 -2.23
CA GLU A 49 -7.04 10.88 -2.81
C GLU A 49 -6.53 9.75 -3.69
N LEU A 50 -7.07 8.54 -3.49
CA LEU A 50 -6.58 7.34 -4.15
C LEU A 50 -7.70 6.60 -4.88
N TYR A 51 -7.35 6.09 -6.07
CA TYR A 51 -8.19 5.20 -6.84
C TYR A 51 -7.40 3.92 -7.03
N THR A 52 -7.82 2.84 -6.38
CA THR A 52 -7.04 1.61 -6.29
C THR A 52 -7.88 0.39 -6.66
N LYS A 53 -7.18 -0.70 -6.99
CA LYS A 53 -7.78 -2.03 -7.09
C LYS A 53 -6.72 -3.07 -6.76
N GLY A 54 -7.20 -4.25 -6.38
CA GLY A 54 -6.33 -5.40 -6.23
C GLY A 54 -6.56 -6.40 -7.36
N TRP A 55 -6.46 -7.67 -7.03
CA TRP A 55 -6.69 -8.77 -7.96
C TRP A 55 -8.18 -8.91 -8.34
N LEU A 56 -9.09 -8.63 -7.39
CA LEU A 56 -10.53 -8.73 -7.63
C LEU A 56 -11.04 -7.63 -8.56
N PRO A 57 -12.12 -7.88 -9.34
CA PRO A 57 -12.59 -6.94 -10.36
C PRO A 57 -13.48 -5.82 -9.80
N TYR A 58 -13.02 -5.13 -8.77
CA TYR A 58 -13.67 -3.92 -8.27
C TYR A 58 -12.62 -2.87 -7.93
N THR A 59 -13.03 -1.63 -7.90
CA THR A 59 -12.16 -0.50 -7.56
C THR A 59 -12.56 0.10 -6.22
N LEU A 60 -11.61 0.77 -5.59
CA LEU A 60 -11.79 1.41 -4.30
C LEU A 60 -11.40 2.88 -4.42
N ARG A 61 -12.23 3.75 -3.88
CA ARG A 61 -11.95 5.18 -3.74
C ARG A 61 -11.83 5.50 -2.28
N TRP A 62 -10.64 5.90 -1.89
CA TRP A 62 -10.38 6.24 -0.51
C TRP A 62 -9.32 7.33 -0.45
N SER A 63 -9.14 7.88 0.73
CA SER A 63 -8.18 8.95 0.94
C SER A 63 -7.42 8.69 2.24
N PHE A 64 -6.26 9.28 2.36
CA PHE A 64 -5.56 9.28 3.63
C PHE A 64 -4.88 10.62 3.89
N ARG A 65 -4.53 10.82 5.15
CA ARG A 65 -3.61 11.88 5.56
C ARG A 65 -2.57 11.27 6.49
N VAL A 66 -1.40 11.88 6.55
CA VAL A 66 -0.37 11.46 7.47
C VAL A 66 -0.72 12.02 8.84
N ALA A 67 -1.00 11.13 9.79
CA ALA A 67 -1.35 11.50 11.16
C ALA A 67 -0.12 11.78 12.02
N GLU A 68 0.99 11.05 11.76
CA GLU A 68 2.21 11.16 12.53
C GLU A 68 3.40 10.76 11.66
N THR A 69 4.49 11.51 11.76
CA THR A 69 5.76 11.19 11.09
C THR A 69 6.80 10.85 12.16
N LYS A 70 7.52 9.74 11.93
CA LYS A 70 8.58 9.24 12.82
C LYS A 70 9.88 9.10 12.03
N PRO A 71 11.06 9.04 12.70
CA PRO A 71 12.32 8.82 11.99
C PRO A 71 12.37 7.50 11.20
N ASP A 72 11.64 6.49 11.66
CA ASP A 72 11.64 5.14 11.09
C ASP A 72 10.30 4.75 10.45
N GLY A 73 9.42 5.72 10.18
CA GLY A 73 8.13 5.42 9.58
C GLY A 73 7.12 6.53 9.70
N PHE A 74 5.85 6.16 9.48
CA PHE A 74 4.76 7.12 9.58
C PHE A 74 3.43 6.40 9.74
N ILE A 75 2.45 7.14 10.25
CA ILE A 75 1.09 6.65 10.47
C ILE A 75 0.16 7.44 9.57
N ILE A 76 -0.73 6.72 8.88
CA ILE A 76 -1.77 7.32 8.05
C ILE A 76 -3.15 7.01 8.62
N GLU A 77 -4.07 7.96 8.44
CA GLU A 77 -5.49 7.77 8.71
C GLU A 77 -6.22 7.70 7.38
N ALA A 78 -6.99 6.65 7.19
CA ALA A 78 -7.73 6.40 5.95
C ALA A 78 -9.21 6.68 6.13
N PHE A 79 -9.86 7.15 5.08
CA PHE A 79 -11.30 7.37 5.04
C PHE A 79 -11.82 7.22 3.61
N GLY A 80 -13.12 6.97 3.48
CA GLY A 80 -13.76 6.65 2.22
C GLY A 80 -14.18 5.19 2.20
N ASP A 81 -13.85 4.48 1.12
CA ASP A 81 -14.17 3.05 1.01
C ASP A 81 -13.44 2.20 2.08
N PHE A 82 -12.32 2.69 2.58
CA PHE A 82 -11.64 2.17 3.77
C PHE A 82 -11.64 3.25 4.85
N VAL A 83 -11.90 2.85 6.10
CA VAL A 83 -11.79 3.75 7.25
C VAL A 83 -10.93 3.07 8.30
N GLY A 84 -9.86 3.72 8.70
CA GLY A 84 -8.99 3.17 9.71
C GLY A 84 -7.59 3.76 9.69
N ARG A 85 -6.60 2.92 9.95
CA ARG A 85 -5.25 3.38 10.24
C ARG A 85 -4.22 2.43 9.67
N GLY A 86 -3.15 2.98 9.13
CA GLY A 86 -1.99 2.23 8.68
C GLY A 86 -0.72 2.77 9.31
N GLU A 87 0.17 1.88 9.72
CA GLU A 87 1.47 2.25 10.26
C GLU A 87 2.58 1.56 9.50
N TRP A 88 3.48 2.36 8.94
CA TRP A 88 4.70 1.89 8.29
C TRP A 88 5.86 2.02 9.27
N THR A 89 6.58 0.93 9.47
CA THR A 89 7.80 0.90 10.29
C THR A 89 8.94 0.28 9.49
N LEU A 90 10.07 0.96 9.44
CA LEU A 90 11.23 0.54 8.65
C LEU A 90 12.45 0.39 9.57
N THR A 91 13.13 -0.74 9.47
CA THR A 91 14.31 -1.03 10.30
C THR A 91 15.48 -1.43 9.41
N GLN A 92 16.58 -0.70 9.52
CA GLN A 92 17.80 -1.03 8.78
C GLN A 92 18.43 -2.30 9.36
N SER A 93 18.77 -3.26 8.50
CA SER A 93 19.40 -4.52 8.88
C SER A 93 20.53 -4.81 7.87
N GLY A 94 21.72 -4.29 8.13
CA GLY A 94 22.81 -4.38 7.18
C GLY A 94 22.48 -3.59 5.90
N ASP A 95 22.57 -4.25 4.76
CA ASP A 95 22.24 -3.65 3.46
C ASP A 95 20.75 -3.73 3.13
N ASP A 96 19.95 -4.35 3.99
CA ASP A 96 18.52 -4.53 3.79
C ASP A 96 17.72 -3.69 4.77
N VAL A 97 16.46 -3.46 4.40
CA VAL A 97 15.47 -2.80 5.28
C VAL A 97 14.32 -3.76 5.49
N ASP A 98 13.99 -3.99 6.75
CA ASP A 98 12.78 -4.72 7.13
C ASP A 98 11.66 -3.72 7.26
N ILE A 99 10.56 -3.94 6.53
CA ILE A 99 9.42 -3.05 6.50
C ILE A 99 8.21 -3.79 7.03
N THR A 100 7.53 -3.17 7.98
CA THR A 100 6.27 -3.68 8.51
C THR A 100 5.17 -2.67 8.21
N TYR A 101 4.07 -3.15 7.66
CA TYR A 101 2.87 -2.33 7.46
C TYR A 101 1.73 -2.95 8.26
N ASP A 102 1.30 -2.22 9.28
CA ASP A 102 0.18 -2.59 10.13
C ASP A 102 -1.05 -1.85 9.64
N TRP A 103 -1.98 -2.57 9.01
CA TRP A 103 -3.16 -2.02 8.35
C TRP A 103 -4.42 -2.49 9.07
N HIS A 104 -5.03 -1.59 9.82
CA HIS A 104 -6.24 -1.87 10.59
C HIS A 104 -7.38 -0.97 10.09
N ILE A 105 -8.32 -1.55 9.34
CA ILE A 105 -9.35 -0.79 8.65
C ILE A 105 -10.72 -1.48 8.71
N ARG A 106 -11.75 -0.67 8.47
CA ARG A 106 -13.09 -1.13 8.12
C ARG A 106 -13.31 -0.91 6.64
N ALA A 107 -13.87 -1.92 5.96
CA ALA A 107 -14.31 -1.79 4.58
C ALA A 107 -15.70 -1.14 4.59
N GLU A 108 -15.78 0.09 4.12
CA GLU A 108 -17.05 0.85 4.08
C GLU A 108 -17.68 0.88 2.70
N LYS A 109 -16.96 0.42 1.65
CA LYS A 109 -17.58 0.24 0.34
C LYS A 109 -18.73 -0.74 0.49
N ARG A 110 -19.91 -0.34 0.02
CA ARG A 110 -21.16 -1.08 0.23
C ARG A 110 -21.06 -2.55 -0.17
N LEU A 111 -20.46 -2.84 -1.32
CA LEU A 111 -20.26 -4.21 -1.78
C LEU A 111 -19.41 -5.01 -0.80
N LEU A 112 -18.28 -4.48 -0.35
CA LEU A 112 -17.38 -5.17 0.58
C LEU A 112 -18.02 -5.35 1.95
N LYS A 113 -18.71 -4.31 2.44
CA LYS A 113 -19.39 -4.35 3.72
C LYS A 113 -20.47 -5.44 3.74
N LEU A 114 -21.24 -5.55 2.66
CA LEU A 114 -22.31 -6.53 2.53
C LEU A 114 -21.77 -7.96 2.42
N LEU A 115 -20.70 -8.17 1.67
CA LEU A 115 -20.16 -9.51 1.37
C LEU A 115 -19.09 -9.99 2.35
N SER A 116 -18.54 -9.12 3.19
CA SER A 116 -17.46 -9.47 4.12
C SER A 116 -17.78 -10.67 5.04
N PRO A 117 -19.00 -10.84 5.56
CA PRO A 117 -19.29 -12.00 6.41
C PRO A 117 -19.01 -13.35 5.74
N ILE A 118 -19.14 -13.41 4.41
CA ILE A 118 -18.99 -14.64 3.63
C ILE A 118 -17.63 -14.71 2.93
N LEU A 119 -17.19 -13.58 2.35
CA LEU A 119 -16.02 -13.53 1.47
C LEU A 119 -14.77 -12.95 2.12
N LYS A 120 -14.76 -12.79 3.44
CA LYS A 120 -13.63 -12.22 4.16
C LYS A 120 -12.28 -12.88 3.84
N PRO A 121 -12.17 -14.23 3.75
CA PRO A 121 -10.93 -14.88 3.36
C PRO A 121 -10.45 -14.50 1.95
N ILE A 122 -11.40 -14.30 1.03
CA ILE A 122 -11.10 -13.92 -0.36
C ILE A 122 -10.59 -12.48 -0.40
N PHE A 123 -11.23 -11.57 0.34
CA PHE A 123 -10.77 -10.17 0.44
C PHE A 123 -9.40 -10.08 1.12
N ALA A 124 -9.15 -10.92 2.12
CA ALA A 124 -7.83 -11.01 2.75
C ALA A 124 -6.76 -11.51 1.77
N ALA A 125 -7.09 -12.50 0.95
CA ALA A 125 -6.19 -13.00 -0.09
C ALA A 125 -5.89 -11.91 -1.14
N ASN A 126 -6.90 -11.12 -1.49
CA ASN A 126 -6.74 -9.98 -2.40
C ASN A 126 -5.76 -8.94 -1.83
N HIS A 127 -5.87 -8.65 -0.54
CA HIS A 127 -4.93 -7.73 0.13
C HIS A 127 -3.51 -8.29 0.13
N ARG A 128 -3.34 -9.57 0.45
CA ARG A 128 -2.02 -10.21 0.42
C ARG A 128 -1.39 -10.17 -0.96
N TRP A 129 -2.20 -10.41 -2.01
CA TRP A 129 -1.73 -10.29 -3.39
C TRP A 129 -1.25 -8.87 -3.68
N ALA A 130 -2.05 -7.86 -3.31
CA ALA A 130 -1.72 -6.46 -3.54
C ALA A 130 -0.40 -6.09 -2.85
N MET A 131 -0.21 -6.52 -1.61
CA MET A 131 1.01 -6.23 -0.86
C MET A 131 2.23 -6.98 -1.40
N ALA A 132 2.06 -8.22 -1.88
CA ALA A 132 3.14 -8.96 -2.52
C ALA A 132 3.59 -8.28 -3.83
N ARG A 133 2.65 -7.77 -4.60
CA ARG A 133 2.97 -6.97 -5.80
C ARG A 133 3.69 -5.67 -5.41
N GLY A 134 3.33 -5.08 -4.28
CA GLY A 134 3.99 -3.89 -3.75
C GLY A 134 5.45 -4.14 -3.40
N GLU A 135 5.76 -5.24 -2.75
CA GLU A 135 7.14 -5.60 -2.43
C GLU A 135 7.97 -5.79 -3.70
N GLU A 136 7.45 -6.52 -4.66
CA GLU A 136 8.09 -6.72 -5.96
C GLU A 136 8.34 -5.39 -6.67
N SER A 137 7.33 -4.53 -6.68
CA SER A 137 7.41 -3.20 -7.31
C SER A 137 8.44 -2.31 -6.63
N LEU A 138 8.52 -2.35 -5.30
CA LEU A 138 9.49 -1.57 -4.55
C LEU A 138 10.92 -2.04 -4.84
N LYS A 139 11.14 -3.35 -4.92
CA LYS A 139 12.45 -3.90 -5.29
C LYS A 139 12.88 -3.43 -6.68
N ILE A 140 11.97 -3.40 -7.64
CA ILE A 140 12.21 -2.91 -8.99
C ILE A 140 12.57 -1.43 -8.97
N GLU A 141 11.81 -0.63 -8.20
CA GLU A 141 12.05 0.81 -8.09
C GLU A 141 13.41 1.12 -7.44
N LEU A 142 13.78 0.37 -6.41
CA LEU A 142 15.09 0.53 -5.77
C LEU A 142 16.23 0.17 -6.73
N ALA A 143 16.09 -0.93 -7.48
CA ALA A 143 17.07 -1.30 -8.49
C ALA A 143 17.24 -0.20 -9.55
N ARG A 144 16.12 0.37 -10.01
CA ARG A 144 16.15 1.48 -10.96
C ARG A 144 16.89 2.70 -10.40
N ARG A 145 16.62 3.06 -9.15
CA ARG A 145 17.28 4.21 -8.50
C ARG A 145 18.76 3.98 -8.26
N HIS A 146 19.15 2.71 -8.07
CA HIS A 146 20.57 2.34 -7.89
C HIS A 146 21.32 2.15 -9.21
N GLY A 147 20.65 2.37 -10.36
CA GLY A 147 21.27 2.16 -11.69
C GLY A 147 21.50 0.71 -12.05
N GLU A 148 20.79 -0.22 -11.41
CA GLU A 148 20.88 -1.65 -11.67
C GLU A 148 19.89 -2.09 -12.75
N GLU A 149 20.11 -3.27 -13.34
CA GLU A 149 19.13 -3.86 -14.27
C GLU A 149 17.80 -4.09 -13.52
N HIS A 150 16.70 -3.79 -14.19
CA HIS A 150 15.38 -3.92 -13.60
C HIS A 150 14.35 -4.20 -14.70
N SER A 151 13.23 -4.79 -14.30
CA SER A 151 12.08 -5.00 -15.18
C SER A 151 11.05 -3.88 -14.96
N GLU A 152 9.97 -3.93 -15.73
CA GLU A 152 8.82 -3.07 -15.48
C GLU A 152 8.04 -3.58 -14.26
N PRO A 153 7.42 -2.70 -13.46
CA PRO A 153 6.62 -3.15 -12.33
C PRO A 153 5.37 -3.92 -12.80
N PRO A 154 4.88 -4.87 -11.98
CA PRO A 154 3.67 -5.63 -12.33
C PRO A 154 2.47 -4.71 -12.55
N LYS A 155 1.74 -4.96 -13.62
CA LYS A 155 0.58 -4.16 -14.01
C LYS A 155 -0.69 -4.64 -13.31
N ALA A 156 -1.72 -3.80 -13.35
CA ALA A 156 -3.05 -4.16 -12.87
C ALA A 156 -3.61 -5.34 -13.67
N THR A 157 -4.38 -6.20 -12.99
CA THR A 157 -5.00 -7.38 -13.61
C THR A 157 -6.10 -7.00 -14.61
N PHE A 158 -6.81 -5.90 -14.33
CA PHE A 158 -7.88 -5.36 -15.20
C PHE A 158 -7.69 -3.86 -15.34
N ARG A 159 -8.14 -3.30 -16.45
CA ARG A 159 -8.11 -1.87 -16.70
C ARG A 159 -9.50 -1.39 -17.13
#